data_bc05756d9676338dee12bd93bfd4113b
#
_entry.id   bc05756d9676338dee12bd93bfd4113b
#
_cell.length_a   1.000
_cell.length_b   1.000
_cell.length_c   1.000
_cell.angle_alpha   90.00
_cell.angle_beta   90.00
_cell.angle_gamma   90.00
#
_symmetry.space_group_name_H-M   'P 1'
#
loop_
_entity.id
_entity.type
_entity.pdbx_description
1 polymer ?
#
loop_
_entity_poly.entity_id
_entity_poly.type
_entity_poly.pdbx_seq_one_letter_code
_entity_poly.pdbx_strand_id
1 'polypeptide(L)'
;MGVYDPVFKGYRRHSAFSIRGVADILGIMPGGRFLAVEVKAAKGRQSPDQKHFEEMVKRAGGIYVLARSIDDVRFLVDEARSA
;
A
#
# COMPACT_ATOMS: atom_id res chain seq x y z
N MET A 1 -11.23 -6.61 -4.59
CA MET A 1 -12.25 -7.13 -5.53
C MET A 1 -11.98 -6.60 -6.92
N GLY A 2 -12.01 -7.46 -7.90
CA GLY A 2 -11.88 -7.01 -9.27
C GLY A 2 -13.15 -6.35 -9.78
N VAL A 3 -13.02 -5.66 -10.87
CA VAL A 3 -14.17 -5.08 -11.57
C VAL A 3 -14.75 -6.15 -12.49
N TYR A 4 -16.04 -6.34 -12.43
CA TYR A 4 -16.69 -7.24 -13.34
C TYR A 4 -16.61 -6.67 -14.76
N ASP A 5 -16.11 -7.46 -15.67
CA ASP A 5 -15.97 -7.05 -17.05
C ASP A 5 -16.83 -7.95 -17.92
N PRO A 6 -17.94 -7.47 -18.44
CA PRO A 6 -18.83 -8.32 -19.25
C PRO A 6 -18.17 -8.81 -20.54
N VAL A 7 -17.17 -8.09 -21.05
CA VAL A 7 -16.43 -8.53 -22.23
C VAL A 7 -15.67 -9.81 -21.94
N PHE A 8 -15.17 -9.93 -20.73
CA PHE A 8 -14.45 -11.12 -20.29
C PHE A 8 -15.35 -12.13 -19.64
N LYS A 9 -16.62 -11.80 -19.43
CA LYS A 9 -17.59 -12.67 -18.80
C LYS A 9 -17.13 -13.11 -17.41
N GLY A 10 -16.56 -12.17 -16.65
CA GLY A 10 -16.05 -12.45 -15.33
C GLY A 10 -15.21 -11.30 -14.84
N TYR A 11 -14.49 -11.58 -13.76
CA TYR A 11 -13.61 -10.57 -13.18
C TYR A 11 -12.25 -10.62 -13.84
N ARG A 12 -11.76 -9.46 -14.19
CA ARG A 12 -10.41 -9.33 -14.69
C ARG A 12 -9.45 -9.34 -13.53
N ARG A 13 -8.50 -10.24 -13.58
CA ARG A 13 -7.46 -10.28 -12.56
C ARG A 13 -6.40 -9.22 -12.77
N HIS A 14 -6.29 -8.75 -14.00
CA HIS A 14 -5.26 -7.79 -14.39
C HIS A 14 -5.84 -6.40 -14.58
N SER A 15 -6.66 -5.97 -13.63
CA SER A 15 -7.12 -4.60 -13.60
C SER A 15 -5.94 -3.67 -13.32
N ALA A 16 -6.19 -2.36 -13.41
CA ALA A 16 -5.19 -1.36 -13.08
C ALA A 16 -4.68 -1.48 -11.63
N PHE A 17 -5.41 -2.20 -10.80
CA PHE A 17 -5.03 -2.40 -9.40
C PHE A 17 -4.22 -3.66 -9.16
N SER A 18 -3.97 -4.46 -10.19
CA SER A 18 -3.16 -5.67 -10.09
C SER A 18 -1.68 -5.33 -10.24
N ILE A 19 -1.16 -4.58 -9.30
CA ILE A 19 0.24 -4.20 -9.30
C ILE A 19 1.00 -5.18 -8.43
N ARG A 20 2.10 -5.72 -8.93
CA ARG A 20 2.93 -6.62 -8.16
C ARG A 20 3.55 -5.92 -6.97
N GLY A 21 3.58 -6.61 -5.86
CA GLY A 21 4.21 -6.09 -4.65
C GLY A 21 3.43 -4.98 -3.97
N VAL A 22 2.14 -4.81 -4.32
CA VAL A 22 1.31 -3.81 -3.66
C VAL A 22 1.24 -4.10 -2.16
N ALA A 23 1.24 -3.04 -1.36
CA ALA A 23 1.20 -3.16 0.09
C ALA A 23 -0.14 -3.74 0.58
N ASP A 24 -0.10 -4.30 1.79
CA ASP A 24 -1.28 -4.92 2.41
C ASP A 24 -2.39 -3.93 2.69
N ILE A 25 -2.02 -2.71 3.05
CA ILE A 25 -2.98 -1.67 3.41
C ILE A 25 -2.69 -0.43 2.59
N LEU A 26 -3.72 0.10 1.95
CA LEU A 26 -3.63 1.35 1.21
C LEU A 26 -4.59 2.36 1.80
N GLY A 27 -4.19 3.61 1.82
CA GLY A 27 -5.04 4.65 2.36
C GLY A 27 -4.64 6.02 1.84
N ILE A 28 -5.33 7.01 2.36
CA ILE A 28 -5.07 8.41 2.02
C ILE A 28 -4.96 9.18 3.32
N MET A 29 -3.88 9.90 3.45
CA MET A 29 -3.64 10.75 4.60
C MET A 29 -4.23 12.15 4.36
N PRO A 30 -4.46 12.92 5.44
CA PRO A 30 -4.87 14.31 5.28
C PRO A 30 -3.93 15.04 4.33
N GLY A 31 -4.50 15.89 3.48
CA GLY A 31 -3.73 16.54 2.43
C GLY A 31 -3.63 15.74 1.14
N GLY A 32 -4.24 14.56 1.10
CA GLY A 32 -4.31 13.75 -0.10
C GLY A 32 -3.10 12.88 -0.37
N ARG A 33 -2.19 12.75 0.58
CA ARG A 33 -1.01 11.90 0.38
C ARG A 33 -1.37 10.42 0.40
N PHE A 34 -0.86 9.69 -0.57
CA PHE A 34 -1.06 8.26 -0.63
C PHE A 34 -0.34 7.57 0.51
N LEU A 35 -0.99 6.59 1.12
CA LEU A 35 -0.42 5.81 2.20
C LEU A 35 -0.39 4.34 1.80
N ALA A 36 0.74 3.70 2.03
CA ALA A 36 0.89 2.27 1.84
C ALA A 36 1.58 1.68 3.07
N VAL A 37 0.98 0.63 3.63
CA VAL A 37 1.55 -0.06 4.78
C VAL A 37 1.71 -1.52 4.44
N GLU A 38 2.94 -2.01 4.50
CA GLU A 38 3.25 -3.41 4.32
C GLU A 38 3.51 -4.02 5.69
N VAL A 39 2.80 -5.10 6.01
CA VAL A 39 2.93 -5.77 7.30
C VAL A 39 3.85 -6.96 7.15
N LYS A 40 4.88 -7.02 7.98
CA LYS A 40 5.85 -8.12 7.98
C LYS A 40 6.09 -8.66 9.37
N ALA A 41 6.35 -9.95 9.45
CA ALA A 41 6.84 -10.55 10.69
C ALA A 41 8.24 -10.00 11.00
N ALA A 42 8.69 -10.21 12.24
CA ALA A 42 9.95 -9.64 12.72
C ALA A 42 11.14 -9.92 11.81
N LYS A 43 11.19 -11.11 11.20
CA LYS A 43 12.28 -11.49 10.32
C LYS A 43 11.87 -11.53 8.85
N GLY A 44 10.66 -11.11 8.54
CA GLY A 44 10.19 -11.08 7.17
C GLY A 44 10.91 -10.03 6.35
N ARG A 45 11.09 -10.30 5.06
CA ARG A 45 11.76 -9.39 4.15
C ARG A 45 10.86 -9.04 2.99
N GLN A 46 11.04 -7.85 2.48
CA GLN A 46 10.34 -7.46 1.26
C GLN A 46 10.84 -8.26 0.07
N SER A 47 9.92 -8.63 -0.81
CA SER A 47 10.28 -9.16 -2.12
C SER A 47 10.81 -8.02 -3.00
N PRO A 48 11.48 -8.33 -4.11
CA PRO A 48 11.90 -7.30 -5.06
C PRO A 48 10.73 -6.46 -5.57
N ASP A 49 9.58 -7.08 -5.82
CA ASP A 49 8.40 -6.38 -6.28
C ASP A 49 7.88 -5.41 -5.20
N GLN A 50 7.94 -5.82 -3.93
CA GLN A 50 7.51 -4.96 -2.84
C GLN A 50 8.44 -3.76 -2.68
N LYS A 51 9.75 -3.96 -2.85
CA LYS A 51 10.71 -2.86 -2.82
C LYS A 51 10.48 -1.88 -3.96
N HIS A 52 10.15 -2.39 -5.12
CA HIS A 52 9.83 -1.55 -6.27
C HIS A 52 8.58 -0.71 -6.01
N PHE A 53 7.55 -1.33 -5.44
CA PHE A 53 6.33 -0.61 -5.08
C PHE A 53 6.63 0.50 -4.06
N GLU A 54 7.45 0.20 -3.06
CA GLU A 54 7.87 1.20 -2.08
C GLU A 54 8.53 2.41 -2.75
N GLU A 55 9.44 2.14 -3.69
CA GLU A 55 10.11 3.21 -4.42
C GLU A 55 9.12 4.07 -5.20
N MET A 56 8.16 3.43 -5.85
CA MET A 56 7.12 4.13 -6.59
C MET A 56 6.31 5.06 -5.69
N VAL A 57 5.90 4.57 -4.54
CA VAL A 57 5.11 5.34 -3.59
C VAL A 57 5.90 6.56 -3.11
N LYS A 58 7.13 6.35 -2.72
CA LYS A 58 7.98 7.45 -2.23
C LYS A 58 8.26 8.47 -3.31
N ARG A 59 8.50 8.01 -4.51
CA ARG A 59 8.77 8.91 -5.65
C ARG A 59 7.55 9.77 -5.99
N ALA A 60 6.36 9.23 -5.78
CA ALA A 60 5.12 9.96 -6.01
C ALA A 60 4.76 10.90 -4.85
N GLY A 61 5.58 10.97 -3.81
CA GLY A 61 5.30 11.82 -2.66
C GLY A 61 4.43 11.17 -1.59
N GLY A 62 4.17 9.88 -1.72
CA GLY A 62 3.39 9.14 -0.74
C GLY A 62 4.21 8.70 0.47
N ILE A 63 3.52 8.11 1.42
CA ILE A 63 4.12 7.55 2.62
C ILE A 63 4.09 6.02 2.49
N TYR A 64 5.25 5.40 2.69
CA TYR A 64 5.33 3.94 2.74
C TYR A 64 5.89 3.53 4.09
N VAL A 65 5.22 2.59 4.73
CA VAL A 65 5.64 2.06 6.04
C VAL A 65 5.77 0.55 5.94
N LEU A 66 6.93 0.04 6.33
CA LEU A 66 7.12 -1.37 6.56
C LEU A 66 6.89 -1.59 8.05
N ALA A 67 5.72 -2.12 8.40
CA ALA A 67 5.32 -2.25 9.78
C ALA A 67 5.59 -3.66 10.29
N ARG A 68 6.36 -3.76 11.35
CA ARG A 68 6.63 -5.03 12.04
C ARG A 68 5.92 -5.09 13.39
N SER A 69 5.36 -3.96 13.83
CA SER A 69 4.60 -3.85 15.06
C SER A 69 3.64 -2.68 14.95
N ILE A 70 2.71 -2.60 15.88
CA ILE A 70 1.77 -1.48 15.95
C ILE A 70 2.51 -0.16 16.16
N ASP A 71 3.61 -0.18 16.93
CA ASP A 71 4.36 1.03 17.18
C ASP A 71 4.90 1.67 15.90
N ASP A 72 5.16 0.86 14.88
CA ASP A 72 5.67 1.36 13.61
C ASP A 72 4.68 2.24 12.85
N VAL A 73 3.39 2.17 13.20
CA VAL A 73 2.35 2.93 12.53
C VAL A 73 1.71 3.99 13.41
N ARG A 74 2.11 4.11 14.67
CA ARG A 74 1.51 5.07 15.59
C ARG A 74 1.60 6.50 15.10
N PHE A 75 2.71 6.85 14.48
CA PHE A 75 2.88 8.22 13.99
C PHE A 75 1.82 8.62 12.97
N LEU A 76 1.25 7.63 12.26
CA LEU A 76 0.20 7.90 11.28
C LEU A 76 -1.07 8.42 11.96
N VAL A 77 -1.37 7.88 13.14
CA VAL A 77 -2.52 8.33 13.92
C VAL A 77 -2.31 9.77 14.40
N ASP A 78 -1.11 10.06 14.86
CA ASP A 78 -0.77 11.38 15.33
C ASP A 78 -0.84 12.42 14.21
N GLU A 79 -0.33 12.09 13.03
CA GLU A 79 -0.44 12.95 11.86
C GLU A 79 -1.89 13.20 11.47
N ALA A 80 -2.70 12.14 11.47
CA ALA A 80 -4.09 12.26 11.11
C ALA A 80 -4.86 13.17 12.09
N ARG A 81 -4.49 13.13 13.37
CA ARG A 81 -5.11 13.96 14.39
C ARG A 81 -4.66 15.41 14.33
N SER A 82 -3.47 15.65 13.82
CA SER A 82 -2.91 16.98 13.73
C SER A 82 -3.43 17.76 12.54
N ALA A 83 -4.07 17.09 11.62
CA ALA A 83 -4.53 17.72 10.37
C ALA A 83 -5.81 18.52 10.54
#